data_fdfc5cf872d228366905f1651735c1cf
#
_entry.id   fdfc5cf872d228366905f1651735c1cf
#
_cell.length_a   1.000
_cell.length_b   1.000
_cell.length_c   1.000
_cell.angle_alpha   90.00
_cell.angle_beta   90.00
_cell.angle_gamma   90.00
#
_symmetry.space_group_name_H-M   'P 1'
#
loop_
_entity.id
_entity.type
_entity.pdbx_description
1 polymer ?
#
loop_
_entity_poly.entity_id
_entity_poly.type
_entity_poly.pdbx_seq_one_letter_code
_entity_poly.pdbx_strand_id
1 'polypeptide(L)'
;KPLAGDNQERGWGHVLGGFFTEDIRVDNHAMNGRSSKSFIDEGRWDAVLNKMKPGDYVFIQFGHNDEKPKPDRHTDPGTTFDANLKRFVEEARAKGGIPVLFNSIVRRNFRNNENAVTEDDFRREKLEKAEEGSVLIDTHGKYLDSPRNVAKELNVPFVDMNKLTHDLVQGMGPEESKKLFMWIPENKYASCPKGRQDNTHLNVYGARTIARITV
;
A
#
# COMPACT_ATOMS: atom_id res chain seq x y z
N LYS A 1 5.64 -13.23 -9.31
CA LYS A 1 6.97 -13.61 -9.81
C LYS A 1 7.93 -13.55 -8.64
N PRO A 2 8.74 -14.59 -8.39
CA PRO A 2 9.74 -14.53 -7.34
C PRO A 2 10.67 -13.35 -7.57
N LEU A 3 10.96 -12.60 -6.50
CA LEU A 3 11.96 -11.55 -6.54
C LEU A 3 13.35 -12.18 -6.64
N ALA A 4 14.29 -11.51 -7.32
CA ALA A 4 15.70 -11.93 -7.31
C ALA A 4 16.19 -12.04 -5.85
N GLY A 5 17.10 -12.97 -5.56
CA GLY A 5 17.49 -13.30 -4.17
C GLY A 5 18.04 -12.12 -3.37
N ASP A 6 18.65 -11.14 -4.03
CA ASP A 6 19.18 -9.91 -3.42
C ASP A 6 18.26 -8.70 -3.57
N ASN A 7 17.06 -8.86 -4.17
CA ASN A 7 16.09 -7.78 -4.28
C ASN A 7 15.53 -7.42 -2.90
N GLN A 8 15.69 -6.17 -2.53
CA GLN A 8 15.29 -5.66 -1.22
C GLN A 8 13.82 -5.19 -1.17
N GLU A 9 13.13 -5.09 -2.31
CA GLU A 9 11.74 -4.63 -2.36
C GLU A 9 10.80 -5.65 -1.71
N ARG A 10 9.98 -5.21 -0.76
CA ARG A 10 8.97 -6.04 -0.09
C ARG A 10 7.71 -5.21 0.21
N GLY A 11 6.54 -5.80 0.00
CA GLY A 11 5.30 -5.30 0.58
C GLY A 11 5.20 -5.70 2.05
N TRP A 12 4.53 -4.91 2.88
CA TRP A 12 4.36 -5.20 4.30
C TRP A 12 3.59 -6.51 4.55
N GLY A 13 2.60 -6.83 3.72
CA GLY A 13 1.88 -8.12 3.79
C GLY A 13 2.76 -9.33 3.53
N HIS A 14 3.88 -9.17 2.81
CA HIS A 14 4.82 -10.26 2.55
C HIS A 14 5.55 -10.74 3.81
N VAL A 15 5.76 -9.84 4.76
CA VAL A 15 6.49 -10.11 6.00
C VAL A 15 5.59 -10.17 7.23
N LEU A 16 4.29 -9.97 7.05
CA LEU A 16 3.29 -9.88 8.12
C LEU A 16 3.23 -11.13 8.97
N GLY A 17 3.38 -12.32 8.38
CA GLY A 17 3.35 -13.59 9.10
C GLY A 17 4.37 -13.72 10.23
N GLY A 18 5.47 -12.95 10.14
CA GLY A 18 6.49 -12.94 11.20
C GLY A 18 6.12 -12.14 12.46
N PHE A 19 4.91 -11.58 12.52
CA PHE A 19 4.39 -10.82 13.66
C PHE A 19 3.22 -11.51 14.37
N PHE A 20 2.83 -12.69 13.90
CA PHE A 20 1.83 -13.54 14.52
C PHE A 20 2.46 -14.77 15.16
N THR A 21 1.69 -15.45 16.01
CA THR A 21 2.03 -16.75 16.59
C THR A 21 1.99 -17.85 15.52
N GLU A 22 2.59 -19.01 15.81
CA GLU A 22 2.75 -20.10 14.83
C GLU A 22 1.43 -20.72 14.33
N ASP A 23 0.34 -20.50 15.05
CA ASP A 23 -1.01 -20.95 14.69
C ASP A 23 -1.69 -20.05 13.65
N ILE A 24 -1.14 -18.86 13.38
CA ILE A 24 -1.63 -17.94 12.36
C ILE A 24 -0.82 -18.06 11.07
N ARG A 25 -1.50 -18.40 9.98
CA ARG A 25 -0.91 -18.45 8.66
C ARG A 25 -1.35 -17.25 7.82
N VAL A 26 -0.40 -16.49 7.33
CA VAL A 26 -0.64 -15.41 6.36
C VAL A 26 -0.45 -15.94 4.94
N ASP A 27 -1.53 -15.95 4.14
CA ASP A 27 -1.50 -16.26 2.69
C ASP A 27 -1.55 -14.95 1.91
N ASN A 28 -0.40 -14.50 1.42
CA ASN A 28 -0.27 -13.19 0.75
C ASN A 28 -0.55 -13.30 -0.74
N HIS A 29 -1.69 -12.79 -1.18
CA HIS A 29 -2.13 -12.71 -2.57
C HIS A 29 -1.80 -11.38 -3.26
N ALA A 30 -1.21 -10.41 -2.55
CA ALA A 30 -0.88 -9.11 -3.12
C ALA A 30 0.10 -9.24 -4.31
N MET A 31 -0.15 -8.45 -5.34
CA MET A 31 0.65 -8.44 -6.56
C MET A 31 1.02 -7.00 -6.94
N ASN A 32 2.32 -6.78 -7.17
CA ASN A 32 2.82 -5.46 -7.58
C ASN A 32 2.11 -4.93 -8.82
N GLY A 33 1.78 -3.63 -8.81
CA GLY A 33 1.19 -2.92 -9.92
C GLY A 33 -0.30 -3.18 -10.16
N ARG A 34 -0.99 -3.88 -9.24
CA ARG A 34 -2.43 -4.14 -9.37
C ARG A 34 -3.25 -3.12 -8.61
N SER A 35 -4.26 -2.59 -9.28
CA SER A 35 -5.38 -1.86 -8.70
C SER A 35 -6.48 -2.82 -8.27
N SER A 36 -7.51 -2.33 -7.60
CA SER A 36 -8.71 -3.11 -7.30
C SER A 36 -9.34 -3.67 -8.57
N LYS A 37 -9.42 -2.84 -9.64
CA LYS A 37 -9.94 -3.22 -10.96
C LYS A 37 -9.11 -4.35 -11.57
N SER A 38 -7.80 -4.14 -11.78
CA SER A 38 -6.97 -5.14 -12.44
C SER A 38 -6.82 -6.43 -11.64
N PHE A 39 -6.92 -6.38 -10.31
CA PHE A 39 -6.93 -7.55 -9.45
C PHE A 39 -8.18 -8.42 -9.69
N ILE A 40 -9.34 -7.80 -9.92
CA ILE A 40 -10.58 -8.47 -10.31
C ILE A 40 -10.45 -9.00 -11.73
N ASP A 41 -10.11 -8.16 -12.69
CA ASP A 41 -10.09 -8.48 -14.12
C ASP A 41 -9.13 -9.64 -14.47
N GLU A 42 -8.05 -9.80 -13.70
CA GLU A 42 -7.08 -10.90 -13.83
C GLU A 42 -7.50 -12.19 -13.10
N GLY A 43 -8.70 -12.27 -12.50
CA GLY A 43 -9.15 -13.42 -11.72
C GLY A 43 -8.39 -13.66 -10.42
N ARG A 44 -7.64 -12.68 -9.94
CA ARG A 44 -6.85 -12.81 -8.70
C ARG A 44 -7.72 -12.82 -7.46
N TRP A 45 -8.80 -12.07 -7.49
CA TRP A 45 -9.79 -12.10 -6.42
C TRP A 45 -10.49 -13.46 -6.32
N ASP A 46 -10.83 -14.06 -7.44
CA ASP A 46 -11.41 -15.41 -7.46
C ASP A 46 -10.45 -16.44 -6.84
N ALA A 47 -9.15 -16.28 -7.08
CA ALA A 47 -8.14 -17.14 -6.45
C ALA A 47 -8.08 -16.99 -4.92
N VAL A 48 -8.34 -15.78 -4.38
CA VAL A 48 -8.49 -15.55 -2.93
C VAL A 48 -9.75 -16.27 -2.42
N LEU A 49 -10.90 -16.03 -3.05
CA LEU A 49 -12.18 -16.61 -2.66
C LEU A 49 -12.16 -18.15 -2.67
N ASN A 50 -11.45 -18.76 -3.64
CA ASN A 50 -11.34 -20.21 -3.76
C ASN A 50 -10.51 -20.86 -2.65
N LYS A 51 -9.60 -20.13 -2.03
CA LYS A 51 -8.78 -20.61 -0.92
C LYS A 51 -9.34 -20.28 0.46
N MET A 52 -10.18 -19.26 0.52
CA MET A 52 -10.75 -18.74 1.76
C MET A 52 -11.60 -19.79 2.47
N LYS A 53 -11.49 -19.81 3.77
CA LYS A 53 -12.31 -20.64 4.67
C LYS A 53 -13.15 -19.75 5.60
N PRO A 54 -14.29 -20.22 6.08
CA PRO A 54 -15.04 -19.51 7.11
C PRO A 54 -14.16 -19.22 8.33
N GLY A 55 -14.21 -17.97 8.81
CA GLY A 55 -13.41 -17.47 9.92
C GLY A 55 -12.05 -16.85 9.52
N ASP A 56 -11.63 -16.96 8.25
CA ASP A 56 -10.41 -16.30 7.80
C ASP A 56 -10.56 -14.77 7.80
N TYR A 57 -9.56 -14.06 8.29
CA TYR A 57 -9.47 -12.61 8.13
C TYR A 57 -8.93 -12.27 6.74
N VAL A 58 -9.58 -11.29 6.10
CA VAL A 58 -9.21 -10.84 4.74
C VAL A 58 -8.78 -9.38 4.80
N PHE A 59 -7.49 -9.12 4.76
CA PHE A 59 -6.93 -7.78 4.76
C PHE A 59 -6.90 -7.21 3.34
N ILE A 60 -7.65 -6.13 3.10
CA ILE A 60 -7.88 -5.55 1.78
C ILE A 60 -7.31 -4.13 1.75
N GLN A 61 -6.24 -3.94 0.96
CA GLN A 61 -5.60 -2.64 0.73
C GLN A 61 -5.39 -2.40 -0.76
N PHE A 62 -6.01 -1.35 -1.29
CA PHE A 62 -5.84 -0.86 -2.66
C PHE A 62 -5.77 0.67 -2.65
N GLY A 63 -5.48 1.28 -3.81
CA GLY A 63 -5.41 2.73 -4.02
C GLY A 63 -4.23 3.15 -4.88
N HIS A 64 -3.00 2.79 -4.53
CA HIS A 64 -1.78 3.20 -5.23
C HIS A 64 -1.80 3.04 -6.76
N ASN A 65 -2.48 2.03 -7.27
CA ASN A 65 -2.59 1.78 -8.70
C ASN A 65 -3.96 2.18 -9.26
N ASP A 66 -4.96 2.29 -8.42
CA ASP A 66 -6.31 2.76 -8.77
C ASP A 66 -6.28 4.22 -9.22
N GLU A 67 -5.44 5.05 -8.63
CA GLU A 67 -5.23 6.46 -9.00
C GLU A 67 -4.44 6.65 -10.30
N LYS A 68 -3.80 5.61 -10.86
CA LYS A 68 -3.04 5.75 -12.11
C LYS A 68 -3.98 5.95 -13.30
N PRO A 69 -3.70 6.89 -14.23
CA PRO A 69 -4.62 7.25 -15.32
C PRO A 69 -4.71 6.21 -16.44
N LYS A 70 -4.19 5.00 -16.24
CA LYS A 70 -4.20 3.93 -17.23
C LYS A 70 -5.54 3.18 -17.18
N PRO A 71 -6.25 3.01 -18.31
CA PRO A 71 -7.57 2.37 -18.33
C PRO A 71 -7.63 0.93 -17.79
N ASP A 72 -6.49 0.21 -17.85
CA ASP A 72 -6.37 -1.15 -17.35
C ASP A 72 -6.42 -1.26 -15.83
N ARG A 73 -6.25 -0.13 -15.11
CA ARG A 73 -6.17 -0.11 -13.65
C ARG A 73 -6.92 1.03 -12.97
N HIS A 74 -7.22 2.09 -13.69
CA HIS A 74 -7.88 3.27 -13.12
C HIS A 74 -9.26 2.96 -12.58
N THR A 75 -9.57 3.52 -11.42
CA THR A 75 -10.90 3.57 -10.81
C THR A 75 -11.12 4.94 -10.19
N ASP A 76 -12.37 5.34 -10.00
CA ASP A 76 -12.74 6.65 -9.45
C ASP A 76 -13.24 6.50 -8.01
N PRO A 77 -12.68 7.29 -7.04
CA PRO A 77 -13.17 7.35 -5.67
C PRO A 77 -14.64 7.80 -5.62
N GLY A 78 -15.42 7.21 -4.74
CA GLY A 78 -16.85 7.48 -4.61
C GLY A 78 -17.75 6.73 -5.60
N THR A 79 -17.16 6.07 -6.60
CA THR A 79 -17.89 5.30 -7.63
C THR A 79 -17.25 3.93 -7.87
N THR A 80 -16.43 3.78 -8.89
CA THR A 80 -15.89 2.46 -9.31
C THR A 80 -14.90 1.89 -8.31
N PHE A 81 -14.11 2.70 -7.63
CA PHE A 81 -13.24 2.23 -6.56
C PHE A 81 -14.04 1.70 -5.37
N ASP A 82 -15.04 2.47 -4.92
CA ASP A 82 -15.92 2.07 -3.82
C ASP A 82 -16.71 0.80 -4.16
N ALA A 83 -17.21 0.68 -5.41
CA ALA A 83 -17.90 -0.51 -5.86
C ALA A 83 -17.02 -1.76 -5.79
N ASN A 84 -15.74 -1.67 -6.18
CA ASN A 84 -14.79 -2.77 -6.06
C ASN A 84 -14.53 -3.15 -4.60
N LEU A 85 -14.36 -2.15 -3.72
CA LEU A 85 -14.16 -2.41 -2.29
C LEU A 85 -15.39 -3.08 -1.65
N LYS A 86 -16.61 -2.63 -2.00
CA LYS A 86 -17.86 -3.25 -1.55
C LYS A 86 -17.94 -4.70 -2.02
N ARG A 87 -17.66 -4.96 -3.28
CA ARG A 87 -17.61 -6.31 -3.85
C ARG A 87 -16.66 -7.21 -3.05
N PHE A 88 -15.44 -6.76 -2.75
CA PHE A 88 -14.50 -7.55 -1.95
C PHE A 88 -15.06 -7.89 -0.57
N VAL A 89 -15.69 -6.92 0.11
CA VAL A 89 -16.27 -7.11 1.44
C VAL A 89 -17.45 -8.11 1.38
N GLU A 90 -18.38 -7.91 0.46
CA GLU A 90 -19.60 -8.73 0.34
C GLU A 90 -19.29 -10.17 -0.05
N GLU A 91 -18.41 -10.37 -1.04
CA GLU A 91 -18.02 -11.71 -1.48
C GLU A 91 -17.16 -12.45 -0.43
N ALA A 92 -16.30 -11.75 0.31
CA ALA A 92 -15.57 -12.33 1.45
C ALA A 92 -16.55 -12.80 2.54
N ARG A 93 -17.52 -11.97 2.91
CA ARG A 93 -18.56 -12.34 3.89
C ARG A 93 -19.42 -13.50 3.43
N ALA A 94 -19.78 -13.54 2.14
CA ALA A 94 -20.54 -14.66 1.57
C ALA A 94 -19.80 -16.01 1.69
N LYS A 95 -18.47 -15.98 1.76
CA LYS A 95 -17.61 -17.15 2.03
C LYS A 95 -17.36 -17.41 3.52
N GLY A 96 -17.95 -16.60 4.42
CA GLY A 96 -17.72 -16.68 5.87
C GLY A 96 -16.42 -16.04 6.33
N GLY A 97 -15.71 -15.28 5.48
CA GLY A 97 -14.53 -14.52 5.83
C GLY A 97 -14.86 -13.24 6.60
N ILE A 98 -13.87 -12.71 7.27
CA ILE A 98 -13.92 -11.47 8.07
C ILE A 98 -13.10 -10.40 7.37
N PRO A 99 -13.71 -9.54 6.51
CA PRO A 99 -12.98 -8.51 5.79
C PRO A 99 -12.57 -7.37 6.72
N VAL A 100 -11.36 -6.85 6.50
CA VAL A 100 -10.81 -5.65 7.13
C VAL A 100 -10.29 -4.73 6.03
N LEU A 101 -10.76 -3.50 5.99
CA LEU A 101 -10.32 -2.51 5.00
C LEU A 101 -9.17 -1.65 5.52
N PHE A 102 -8.25 -1.36 4.62
CA PHE A 102 -7.09 -0.51 4.85
C PHE A 102 -7.03 0.56 3.75
N ASN A 103 -6.68 1.79 4.11
CA ASN A 103 -6.27 2.76 3.10
C ASN A 103 -4.78 2.62 2.76
N SER A 104 -4.32 3.35 1.75
CA SER A 104 -2.94 3.29 1.25
C SER A 104 -1.95 3.83 2.27
N ILE A 105 -0.80 3.18 2.42
CA ILE A 105 0.36 3.74 3.11
C ILE A 105 0.85 4.99 2.39
N VAL A 106 1.55 5.89 3.08
CA VAL A 106 2.11 7.10 2.47
C VAL A 106 3.20 6.79 1.45
N ARG A 107 3.37 7.70 0.48
CA ARG A 107 4.63 7.88 -0.24
C ARG A 107 5.51 8.85 0.54
N ARG A 108 6.82 8.67 0.48
CA ARG A 108 7.80 9.56 1.09
C ARG A 108 7.94 10.84 0.25
N ASN A 109 6.91 11.66 0.22
CA ASN A 109 6.85 12.85 -0.61
C ASN A 109 6.92 14.12 0.26
N PHE A 110 8.11 14.47 0.70
CA PHE A 110 8.35 15.69 1.47
C PHE A 110 8.42 16.92 0.57
N ARG A 111 7.87 18.03 1.05
CA ARG A 111 7.90 19.34 0.40
C ARG A 111 8.31 20.43 1.39
N ASN A 112 9.03 21.42 0.90
CA ASN A 112 9.42 22.57 1.71
C ASN A 112 8.25 23.53 1.93
N ASN A 113 7.19 23.45 1.09
CA ASN A 113 5.99 24.25 1.18
C ASN A 113 4.78 23.41 0.79
N GLU A 114 3.76 23.37 1.64
CA GLU A 114 2.51 22.64 1.41
C GLU A 114 1.77 23.09 0.14
N ASN A 115 1.92 24.36 -0.25
CA ASN A 115 1.30 24.92 -1.45
C ASN A 115 2.03 24.59 -2.76
N ALA A 116 3.18 23.91 -2.68
CA ALA A 116 4.01 23.59 -3.86
C ALA A 116 3.56 22.32 -4.59
N VAL A 117 2.46 21.68 -4.17
CA VAL A 117 1.98 20.41 -4.76
C VAL A 117 1.05 20.72 -5.93
N THR A 118 1.50 20.42 -7.13
CA THR A 118 0.64 20.41 -8.32
C THR A 118 0.19 18.97 -8.62
N GLU A 119 -0.95 18.83 -9.32
CA GLU A 119 -1.44 17.53 -9.78
C GLU A 119 -0.40 16.80 -10.66
N ASP A 120 0.44 17.54 -11.37
CA ASP A 120 1.55 17.01 -12.17
C ASP A 120 2.71 16.47 -11.32
N ASP A 121 2.91 16.98 -10.11
CA ASP A 121 3.93 16.46 -9.19
C ASP A 121 3.55 15.08 -8.67
N PHE A 122 2.25 14.81 -8.46
CA PHE A 122 1.74 13.48 -8.14
C PHE A 122 2.03 12.46 -9.25
N ARG A 123 1.97 12.88 -10.50
CA ARG A 123 2.11 11.99 -11.66
C ARG A 123 3.55 11.69 -12.02
N ARG A 124 4.48 12.58 -11.68
CA ARG A 124 5.88 12.50 -12.14
C ARG A 124 6.85 11.99 -11.09
N GLU A 125 6.41 11.78 -9.85
CA GLU A 125 7.27 11.37 -8.73
C GLU A 125 8.58 12.21 -8.69
N LYS A 126 8.46 13.52 -8.92
CA LYS A 126 9.61 14.40 -8.86
C LYS A 126 10.20 14.35 -7.46
N LEU A 127 11.40 13.83 -7.38
CA LEU A 127 12.18 13.78 -6.15
C LEU A 127 12.76 15.17 -5.90
N GLU A 128 12.05 16.00 -5.16
CA GLU A 128 12.64 17.24 -4.66
C GLU A 128 13.62 16.90 -3.53
N LYS A 129 14.70 17.69 -3.48
CA LYS A 129 15.59 17.65 -2.34
C LYS A 129 14.84 18.22 -1.13
N ALA A 130 14.42 17.36 -0.23
CA ALA A 130 13.77 17.74 1.00
C ALA A 130 14.80 18.23 2.02
N GLU A 131 14.47 19.32 2.71
CA GLU A 131 15.30 19.94 3.73
C GLU A 131 14.72 19.63 5.13
N GLU A 132 15.50 19.94 6.16
CA GLU A 132 15.00 19.85 7.53
C GLU A 132 13.80 20.79 7.70
N GLY A 133 12.73 20.28 8.32
CA GLY A 133 11.47 21.03 8.46
C GLY A 133 10.47 20.84 7.31
N SER A 134 10.82 20.07 6.27
CA SER A 134 9.89 19.72 5.21
C SER A 134 8.68 18.92 5.74
N VAL A 135 7.53 19.12 5.13
CA VAL A 135 6.27 18.45 5.49
C VAL A 135 6.00 17.30 4.51
N LEU A 136 5.56 16.19 5.06
CA LEU A 136 5.13 15.04 4.27
C LEU A 136 3.73 15.31 3.69
N ILE A 137 3.63 15.31 2.38
CA ILE A 137 2.40 15.63 1.67
C ILE A 137 1.65 14.35 1.26
N ASP A 138 0.34 14.32 1.49
CA ASP A 138 -0.52 13.26 0.95
C ASP A 138 -0.54 13.30 -0.59
N THR A 139 -0.46 12.12 -1.18
CA THR A 139 -0.45 11.95 -2.64
C THR A 139 -1.61 11.08 -3.14
N HIS A 140 -2.52 10.68 -2.26
CA HIS A 140 -3.62 9.76 -2.59
C HIS A 140 -4.99 10.46 -2.69
N GLY A 141 -5.13 11.63 -2.06
CA GLY A 141 -6.37 12.40 -2.07
C GLY A 141 -7.58 11.56 -1.68
N LYS A 142 -8.66 11.64 -2.44
CA LYS A 142 -9.94 10.97 -2.13
C LYS A 142 -9.86 9.43 -2.09
N TYR A 143 -8.81 8.82 -2.62
CA TYR A 143 -8.60 7.36 -2.49
C TYR A 143 -8.38 6.91 -1.05
N LEU A 144 -8.03 7.81 -0.13
CA LEU A 144 -7.94 7.51 1.30
C LEU A 144 -9.31 7.42 1.97
N ASP A 145 -10.29 8.17 1.45
CA ASP A 145 -11.63 8.25 2.04
C ASP A 145 -12.49 7.04 1.67
N SER A 146 -12.35 6.53 0.45
CA SER A 146 -13.16 5.42 -0.05
C SER A 146 -13.14 4.18 0.85
N PRO A 147 -11.97 3.64 1.29
CA PRO A 147 -11.96 2.49 2.19
C PRO A 147 -12.61 2.77 3.55
N ARG A 148 -12.42 3.98 4.08
CA ARG A 148 -13.05 4.42 5.34
C ARG A 148 -14.57 4.50 5.21
N ASN A 149 -15.06 5.11 4.13
CA ASN A 149 -16.49 5.27 3.87
C ASN A 149 -17.18 3.93 3.64
N VAL A 150 -16.60 3.05 2.82
CA VAL A 150 -17.11 1.70 2.57
C VAL A 150 -17.11 0.87 3.85
N ALA A 151 -16.05 0.97 4.67
CA ALA A 151 -15.99 0.26 5.94
C ALA A 151 -17.11 0.69 6.89
N LYS A 152 -17.38 2.01 6.97
CA LYS A 152 -18.49 2.56 7.76
C LYS A 152 -19.84 2.09 7.21
N GLU A 153 -20.05 2.17 5.90
CA GLU A 153 -21.32 1.78 5.24
C GLU A 153 -21.64 0.29 5.46
N LEU A 154 -20.63 -0.57 5.31
CA LEU A 154 -20.82 -2.01 5.42
C LEU A 154 -20.53 -2.57 6.82
N ASN A 155 -20.24 -1.70 7.78
CA ASN A 155 -19.90 -2.08 9.16
C ASN A 155 -18.81 -3.15 9.24
N VAL A 156 -17.65 -2.84 8.63
CA VAL A 156 -16.42 -3.67 8.71
C VAL A 156 -15.31 -2.90 9.42
N PRO A 157 -14.35 -3.59 10.05
CA PRO A 157 -13.16 -2.95 10.61
C PRO A 157 -12.39 -2.15 9.54
N PHE A 158 -11.88 -0.99 9.95
CA PHE A 158 -11.02 -0.14 9.13
C PHE A 158 -9.75 0.21 9.88
N VAL A 159 -8.62 0.12 9.20
CA VAL A 159 -7.31 0.54 9.72
C VAL A 159 -6.79 1.69 8.87
N ASP A 160 -6.57 2.84 9.49
CA ASP A 160 -6.02 4.03 8.82
C ASP A 160 -4.50 3.92 8.66
N MET A 161 -4.08 3.09 7.70
CA MET A 161 -2.66 2.89 7.41
C MET A 161 -1.98 4.16 6.92
N ASN A 162 -2.71 5.04 6.23
CA ASN A 162 -2.16 6.31 5.81
C ASN A 162 -1.72 7.14 7.02
N LYS A 163 -2.63 7.31 8.00
CA LYS A 163 -2.29 8.06 9.22
C LYS A 163 -1.13 7.44 9.98
N LEU A 164 -1.16 6.13 10.20
CA LEU A 164 -0.10 5.43 10.93
C LEU A 164 1.28 5.59 10.26
N THR A 165 1.31 5.44 8.94
CA THR A 165 2.56 5.56 8.19
C THR A 165 2.98 7.01 7.97
N HIS A 166 2.02 7.95 7.90
CA HIS A 166 2.30 9.38 7.87
C HIS A 166 3.01 9.81 9.16
N ASP A 167 2.44 9.48 10.31
CA ASP A 167 3.01 9.84 11.62
C ASP A 167 4.44 9.27 11.77
N LEU A 168 4.64 8.03 11.35
CA LEU A 168 5.96 7.40 11.36
C LEU A 168 6.96 8.12 10.43
N VAL A 169 6.60 8.31 9.16
CA VAL A 169 7.51 8.88 8.15
C VAL A 169 7.80 10.36 8.42
N GLN A 170 6.77 11.13 8.82
CA GLN A 170 6.94 12.53 9.21
C GLN A 170 7.81 12.65 10.47
N GLY A 171 7.60 11.79 11.46
CA GLY A 171 8.40 11.78 12.69
C GLY A 171 9.87 11.42 12.47
N MET A 172 10.17 10.59 11.47
CA MET A 172 11.54 10.27 11.06
C MET A 172 12.19 11.41 10.26
N GLY A 173 11.39 12.25 9.62
CA GLY A 173 11.89 13.30 8.74
C GLY A 173 12.43 12.81 7.39
N PRO A 174 12.87 13.77 6.53
CA PRO A 174 13.20 13.48 5.13
C PRO A 174 14.41 12.57 4.96
N GLU A 175 15.43 12.65 5.80
CA GLU A 175 16.63 11.82 5.64
C GLU A 175 16.47 10.42 6.24
N GLU A 176 16.06 10.33 7.50
CA GLU A 176 15.94 9.05 8.20
C GLU A 176 14.89 8.13 7.58
N SER A 177 13.78 8.68 7.07
CA SER A 177 12.72 7.90 6.44
C SER A 177 13.16 7.19 5.15
N LYS A 178 14.25 7.60 4.50
CA LYS A 178 14.83 6.87 3.36
C LYS A 178 15.10 5.39 3.70
N LYS A 179 15.39 5.09 4.97
CA LYS A 179 15.65 3.72 5.46
C LYS A 179 14.46 2.77 5.28
N LEU A 180 13.25 3.30 5.18
CA LEU A 180 12.05 2.50 4.98
C LEU A 180 11.80 2.16 3.51
N PHE A 181 12.29 2.96 2.59
CA PHE A 181 11.99 2.91 1.17
C PHE A 181 13.16 2.37 0.34
N MET A 182 12.92 2.19 -0.96
CA MET A 182 13.93 1.68 -1.88
C MET A 182 14.96 2.76 -2.27
N TRP A 183 15.66 3.28 -1.26
CA TRP A 183 16.81 4.15 -1.42
C TRP A 183 18.09 3.32 -1.31
N ILE A 184 18.62 2.93 -2.46
CA ILE A 184 19.75 1.99 -2.59
C ILE A 184 20.90 2.71 -3.27
N PRO A 185 22.09 2.77 -2.64
CA PRO A 185 23.30 3.27 -3.30
C PRO A 185 23.69 2.43 -4.52
N GLU A 186 24.38 3.05 -5.46
CA GLU A 186 24.98 2.35 -6.60
C GLU A 186 25.90 1.22 -6.14
N ASN A 187 25.94 0.15 -6.91
CA ASN A 187 26.77 -1.03 -6.70
C ASN A 187 26.56 -1.76 -5.35
N LYS A 188 25.47 -1.46 -4.64
CA LYS A 188 25.14 -2.12 -3.35
C LYS A 188 24.62 -3.54 -3.56
N TYR A 189 23.80 -3.77 -4.59
CA TYR A 189 23.20 -5.07 -4.91
C TYR A 189 23.31 -5.37 -6.40
N ALA A 190 23.58 -6.63 -6.74
CA ALA A 190 23.70 -7.08 -8.14
C ALA A 190 22.38 -6.91 -8.91
N SER A 191 21.24 -7.07 -8.26
CA SER A 191 19.91 -6.82 -8.86
C SER A 191 19.59 -5.34 -9.12
N CYS A 192 20.40 -4.42 -8.57
CA CYS A 192 20.20 -2.98 -8.68
C CYS A 192 21.54 -2.23 -8.78
N PRO A 193 22.38 -2.49 -9.82
CA PRO A 193 23.74 -1.94 -9.89
C PRO A 193 23.79 -0.41 -10.00
N LYS A 194 22.75 0.20 -10.59
CA LYS A 194 22.65 1.66 -10.73
C LYS A 194 22.09 2.36 -9.49
N GLY A 195 21.87 1.61 -8.40
CA GLY A 195 21.14 2.13 -7.25
C GLY A 195 19.67 2.42 -7.56
N ARG A 196 18.94 2.94 -6.58
CA ARG A 196 17.52 3.33 -6.72
C ARG A 196 17.19 4.41 -5.73
N GLN A 197 16.43 5.42 -6.17
CA GLN A 197 15.83 6.43 -5.32
C GLN A 197 14.32 6.39 -5.53
N ASP A 198 13.61 5.77 -4.61
CA ASP A 198 12.19 5.49 -4.75
C ASP A 198 11.47 5.79 -3.44
N ASN A 199 10.50 6.69 -3.52
CA ASN A 199 9.70 7.17 -2.41
C ASN A 199 8.40 6.38 -2.18
N THR A 200 8.16 5.35 -3.00
CA THR A 200 6.89 4.60 -2.98
C THR A 200 7.06 3.17 -2.46
N HIS A 201 8.07 2.46 -2.96
CA HIS A 201 8.25 1.05 -2.63
C HIS A 201 9.11 0.88 -1.38
N LEU A 202 8.64 0.00 -0.49
CA LEU A 202 9.35 -0.32 0.75
C LEU A 202 10.48 -1.32 0.48
N ASN A 203 11.56 -1.18 1.24
CA ASN A 203 12.55 -2.24 1.38
C ASN A 203 12.15 -3.23 2.50
N VAL A 204 12.97 -4.25 2.74
CA VAL A 204 12.72 -5.28 3.79
C VAL A 204 12.53 -4.64 5.16
N TYR A 205 13.36 -3.67 5.54
CA TYR A 205 13.27 -2.98 6.83
C TYR A 205 11.96 -2.19 6.95
N GLY A 206 11.62 -1.40 5.94
CA GLY A 206 10.37 -0.64 5.89
C GLY A 206 9.14 -1.54 5.92
N ALA A 207 9.15 -2.64 5.14
CA ALA A 207 8.05 -3.59 5.14
C ALA A 207 7.83 -4.21 6.54
N ARG A 208 8.91 -4.58 7.26
CA ARG A 208 8.82 -5.10 8.63
C ARG A 208 8.33 -4.03 9.61
N THR A 209 8.83 -2.80 9.50
CA THR A 209 8.41 -1.69 10.36
C THR A 209 6.92 -1.41 10.20
N ILE A 210 6.42 -1.37 8.95
CA ILE A 210 5.00 -1.14 8.68
C ILE A 210 4.14 -2.34 9.09
N ALA A 211 4.57 -3.57 8.80
CA ALA A 211 3.85 -4.74 9.28
C ALA A 211 3.69 -4.75 10.81
N ARG A 212 4.71 -4.33 11.55
CA ARG A 212 4.66 -4.23 13.02
C ARG A 212 3.62 -3.24 13.55
N ILE A 213 3.41 -2.12 12.86
CA ILE A 213 2.42 -1.12 13.30
C ILE A 213 1.01 -1.47 12.84
N THR A 214 0.85 -2.52 12.04
CA THR A 214 -0.45 -3.00 11.54
C THR A 214 -1.11 -3.98 12.51
N VAL A 215 -0.33 -4.64 13.33
CA VAL A 215 -0.74 -5.60 14.36
C VAL A 215 -0.58 -5.00 15.75
#